data_f3c6887cd03b9bd0087ef4bb0edcab85
#
_entry.id   f3c6887cd03b9bd0087ef4bb0edcab85
#
_cell.length_a   1.000
_cell.length_b   1.000
_cell.length_c   1.000
_cell.angle_alpha   90.00
_cell.angle_beta   90.00
_cell.angle_gamma   90.00
#
_symmetry.space_group_name_H-M   'P 1'
#
loop_
_entity.id
_entity.type
_entity.pdbx_description
1 polymer ?
#
loop_
_entity_poly.entity_id
_entity_poly.type
_entity_poly.pdbx_seq_one_letter_code
_entity_poly.pdbx_strand_id
1 'polypeptide(L)'
;MEKREMEIAIEMMVDDVNWYSFNAERAKKRNLPMIEQDYFSRILGMDMALSHLGYRLEEDGERVDCKDAEHIEYMHYKAIKR
;
A
#
# COMPACT_ATOMS: atom_id res chain seq x y z
N MET A 1 -10.14 21.04 7.31
CA MET A 1 -8.98 20.21 7.80
C MET A 1 -7.71 21.00 7.61
N GLU A 2 -6.91 21.12 8.66
CA GLU A 2 -5.62 21.77 8.55
C GLU A 2 -4.69 20.97 7.62
N LYS A 3 -3.77 21.68 6.95
CA LYS A 3 -2.81 21.06 6.03
C LYS A 3 -2.04 19.92 6.69
N ARG A 4 -1.61 20.13 7.94
CA ARG A 4 -0.87 19.11 8.68
C ARG A 4 -1.70 17.87 8.98
N GLU A 5 -2.97 18.05 9.33
CA GLU A 5 -3.88 16.93 9.57
C GLU A 5 -4.10 16.12 8.29
N MET A 6 -4.20 16.82 7.16
CA MET A 6 -4.32 16.13 5.87
C MET A 6 -3.05 15.35 5.54
N GLU A 7 -1.88 15.91 5.79
CA GLU A 7 -0.61 15.22 5.56
C GLU A 7 -0.50 13.95 6.41
N ILE A 8 -0.90 14.03 7.68
CA ILE A 8 -0.91 12.87 8.57
C ILE A 8 -1.88 11.80 8.05
N ALA A 9 -3.08 12.21 7.61
CA ALA A 9 -4.07 11.28 7.06
C ALA A 9 -3.53 10.58 5.81
N ILE A 10 -2.85 11.30 4.92
CA ILE A 10 -2.22 10.73 3.73
C ILE A 10 -1.15 9.72 4.12
N GLU A 11 -0.31 10.04 5.10
CA GLU A 11 0.72 9.11 5.59
C GLU A 11 0.11 7.82 6.14
N MET A 12 -0.98 7.94 6.90
CA MET A 12 -1.68 6.77 7.43
C MET A 12 -2.28 5.91 6.32
N MET A 13 -2.83 6.54 5.28
CA MET A 13 -3.35 5.81 4.12
C MET A 13 -2.24 5.07 3.38
N VAL A 14 -1.09 5.70 3.22
CA VAL A 14 0.08 5.08 2.58
C VAL A 14 0.60 3.91 3.41
N ASP A 15 0.62 4.04 4.73
CA ASP A 15 1.01 2.94 5.62
C ASP A 15 0.06 1.75 5.45
N ASP A 16 -1.24 2.01 5.34
CA ASP A 16 -2.23 0.95 5.09
C ASP A 16 -1.99 0.28 3.73
N VAL A 17 -1.70 1.06 2.70
CA VAL A 17 -1.37 0.52 1.36
C VAL A 17 -0.16 -0.41 1.43
N ASN A 18 0.88 0.01 2.13
CA ASN A 18 2.09 -0.80 2.26
C ASN A 18 1.84 -2.08 3.07
N TRP A 19 0.97 -2.01 4.07
CA TRP A 19 0.51 -3.18 4.80
C TRP A 19 -0.26 -4.14 3.90
N TYR A 20 -1.15 -3.61 3.04
CA TYR A 20 -1.89 -4.43 2.08
C TYR A 20 -0.96 -5.07 1.05
N SER A 21 0.03 -4.32 0.56
CA SER A 21 1.02 -4.84 -0.38
C SER A 21 1.80 -6.02 0.21
N PHE A 22 2.25 -5.88 1.45
CA PHE A 22 2.93 -6.95 2.18
C PHE A 22 2.02 -8.19 2.32
N ASN A 23 0.78 -7.97 2.75
CA ASN A 23 -0.16 -9.09 2.97
C ASN A 23 -0.56 -9.76 1.65
N ALA A 24 -0.64 -9.02 0.54
CA ALA A 24 -0.91 -9.59 -0.77
C ALA A 24 0.20 -10.55 -1.18
N GLU A 25 1.46 -10.14 -1.02
CA GLU A 25 2.60 -11.00 -1.36
C GLU A 25 2.68 -12.22 -0.44
N ARG A 26 2.36 -12.04 0.84
CA ARG A 26 2.31 -13.16 1.78
C ARG A 26 1.23 -14.17 1.39
N ALA A 27 0.06 -13.69 1.00
CA ALA A 27 -1.03 -14.54 0.52
C ALA A 27 -0.63 -15.29 -0.75
N LYS A 28 0.06 -14.60 -1.67
CA LYS A 28 0.59 -15.22 -2.89
C LYS A 28 1.55 -16.36 -2.55
N LYS A 29 2.48 -16.12 -1.63
CA LYS A 29 3.45 -17.12 -1.20
C LYS A 29 2.78 -18.33 -0.57
N ARG A 30 1.64 -18.13 0.10
CA ARG A 30 0.86 -19.20 0.77
C ARG A 30 -0.19 -19.83 -0.15
N ASN A 31 -0.21 -19.50 -1.43
CA ASN A 31 -1.20 -19.99 -2.40
C ASN A 31 -2.64 -19.67 -1.99
N LEU A 32 -2.89 -18.42 -1.62
CA LEU A 32 -4.22 -17.95 -1.24
C LEU A 32 -4.67 -16.86 -2.22
N PRO A 33 -5.01 -17.22 -3.48
CA PRO A 33 -5.24 -16.24 -4.54
C PRO A 33 -6.43 -15.30 -4.28
N MET A 34 -7.47 -15.76 -3.61
CA MET A 34 -8.61 -14.90 -3.28
C MET A 34 -8.25 -13.83 -2.26
N ILE A 35 -7.42 -14.19 -1.30
CA ILE A 35 -6.94 -13.25 -0.28
C ILE A 35 -5.98 -12.24 -0.91
N GLU A 36 -5.07 -12.71 -1.77
CA GLU A 36 -4.17 -11.85 -2.52
C GLU A 36 -4.96 -10.81 -3.32
N GLN A 37 -5.96 -11.25 -4.07
CA GLN A 37 -6.78 -10.37 -4.88
C GLN A 37 -7.55 -9.35 -4.03
N ASP A 38 -8.05 -9.76 -2.87
CA ASP A 38 -8.74 -8.86 -1.94
C ASP A 38 -7.84 -7.71 -1.51
N TYR A 39 -6.59 -8.00 -1.16
CA TYR A 39 -5.64 -6.96 -0.78
C TYR A 39 -5.30 -6.03 -1.94
N PHE A 40 -5.13 -6.55 -3.16
CA PHE A 40 -4.91 -5.70 -4.32
C PHE A 40 -6.12 -4.80 -4.61
N SER A 41 -7.34 -5.31 -4.40
CA SER A 41 -8.55 -4.50 -4.52
C SER A 41 -8.58 -3.36 -3.50
N ARG A 42 -8.10 -3.60 -2.28
CA ARG A 42 -7.99 -2.58 -1.25
C ARG A 42 -6.98 -1.49 -1.64
N ILE A 43 -5.86 -1.88 -2.25
CA ILE A 43 -4.87 -0.93 -2.74
C ILE A 43 -5.48 -0.03 -3.81
N LEU A 44 -6.24 -0.60 -4.76
CA LEU A 44 -6.95 0.18 -5.77
C LEU A 44 -7.94 1.15 -5.15
N GLY A 45 -8.70 0.71 -4.15
CA GLY A 45 -9.62 1.57 -3.42
C GLY A 45 -8.92 2.74 -2.73
N MET A 46 -7.78 2.49 -2.11
CA MET A 46 -6.97 3.54 -1.49
C MET A 46 -6.41 4.52 -2.52
N ASP A 47 -5.96 4.02 -3.68
CA ASP A 47 -5.48 4.87 -4.75
C ASP A 47 -6.60 5.80 -5.24
N MET A 48 -7.81 5.29 -5.39
CA MET A 48 -8.97 6.10 -5.76
C MET A 48 -9.27 7.16 -4.69
N ALA A 49 -9.24 6.79 -3.42
CA ALA A 49 -9.47 7.72 -2.31
C ALA A 49 -8.41 8.82 -2.30
N LEU A 50 -7.15 8.47 -2.47
CA LEU A 50 -6.05 9.42 -2.55
C LEU A 50 -6.20 10.35 -3.75
N SER A 51 -6.69 9.83 -4.87
CA SER A 51 -6.96 10.62 -6.07
C SER A 51 -7.95 11.75 -5.79
N HIS A 52 -9.01 11.46 -5.02
CA HIS A 52 -9.98 12.48 -4.62
C HIS A 52 -9.37 13.56 -3.71
N LEU A 53 -8.28 13.26 -3.04
CA LEU A 53 -7.55 14.21 -2.20
C LEU A 53 -6.42 14.93 -2.95
N GLY A 54 -6.26 14.67 -4.24
CA GLY A 54 -5.23 15.28 -5.07
C GLY A 54 -3.88 14.57 -5.04
N TYR A 55 -3.87 13.30 -4.69
CA TYR A 55 -2.65 12.48 -4.63
C TYR A 55 -2.77 11.26 -5.54
N ARG A 56 -1.65 10.63 -5.81
CA ARG A 56 -1.61 9.33 -6.50
C ARG A 56 -0.57 8.46 -5.83
N LEU A 57 -0.75 7.15 -5.92
CA LEU A 57 0.26 6.19 -5.47
C LEU A 57 1.30 5.98 -6.56
N GLU A 58 2.55 5.84 -6.13
CA GLU A 58 3.67 5.56 -7.00
C GLU A 58 4.58 4.56 -6.30
N GLU A 59 5.19 3.67 -7.06
CA GLU A 59 6.16 2.72 -6.51
C GLU A 59 7.37 3.47 -5.97
N ASP A 60 7.76 3.14 -4.75
CA ASP A 60 8.87 3.82 -4.06
C ASP A 60 10.12 2.94 -4.11
N GLY A 61 10.82 3.02 -5.25
CA GLY A 61 12.08 2.31 -5.42
C GLY A 61 11.93 0.81 -5.63
N GLU A 62 12.87 0.04 -5.08
CA GLU A 62 12.90 -1.40 -5.20
C GLU A 62 11.97 -2.07 -4.19
N ARG A 63 11.71 -3.35 -4.43
CA ARG A 63 10.90 -4.14 -3.49
C ARG A 63 11.62 -4.24 -2.15
N VAL A 64 10.82 -4.12 -1.09
CA VAL A 64 11.33 -4.20 0.29
C VAL A 64 11.23 -5.65 0.76
N ASP A 65 12.30 -6.16 1.35
CA ASP A 65 12.29 -7.48 1.98
C ASP A 65 11.91 -7.31 3.45
N CYS A 66 10.75 -7.85 3.80
CA CYS A 66 10.38 -7.98 5.21
C CYS A 66 11.13 -9.15 5.81
N LYS A 67 12.14 -8.85 6.60
CA LYS A 67 13.03 -9.86 7.19
C LYS A 67 12.38 -10.61 8.34
N ASP A 68 11.17 -11.09 8.12
CA ASP A 68 10.53 -12.05 9.03
C ASP A 68 10.91 -13.48 8.62
N ALA A 69 10.35 -14.48 9.29
CA ALA A 69 10.63 -15.88 9.03
C ALA A 69 10.28 -16.31 7.60
N GLU A 70 9.41 -15.60 6.92
CA GLU A 70 8.95 -15.93 5.57
C GLU A 70 9.73 -15.19 4.46
N HIS A 71 10.52 -14.18 4.80
CA HIS A 71 11.30 -13.37 3.86
C HIS A 71 10.46 -12.88 2.68
N ILE A 72 9.36 -12.19 2.99
CA ILE A 72 8.44 -11.71 1.97
C ILE A 72 8.93 -10.38 1.39
N GLU A 73 9.13 -10.35 0.08
CA GLU A 73 9.42 -9.12 -0.65
C GLU A 73 8.12 -8.53 -1.18
N TYR A 74 7.93 -7.24 -0.99
CA TYR A 74 6.72 -6.57 -1.43
C TYR A 74 7.04 -5.18 -1.98
N MET A 75 6.18 -4.69 -2.88
CA MET A 75 6.32 -3.35 -3.44
C MET A 75 5.90 -2.32 -2.41
N HIS A 76 6.79 -1.36 -2.15
CA HIS A 76 6.52 -0.23 -1.28
C HIS A 76 6.00 0.94 -2.11
N TYR A 77 5.03 1.68 -1.59
CA TYR A 77 4.40 2.80 -2.28
C TYR A 77 4.57 4.09 -1.49
N LYS A 78 4.50 5.19 -2.22
CA LYS A 78 4.45 6.54 -1.65
C LYS A 78 3.32 7.32 -2.32
N ALA A 79 2.85 8.37 -1.69
CA ALA A 79 1.85 9.27 -2.26
C ALA A 79 2.56 10.48 -2.85
N ILE A 80 2.21 10.79 -4.09
CA ILE A 80 2.73 11.95 -4.82
C ILE A 80 1.58 12.91 -5.05
N LYS A 81 1.79 14.17 -4.69
CA LYS A 81 0.79 15.20 -4.94
C LYS A 81 0.69 15.46 -6.45
N ARG A 82 -0.52 15.48 -6.95
CA ARG A 82 -0.80 15.79 -8.36
C ARG A 82 -0.65 17.27 -8.69
#